data_6dc823837d484b989f00273a8002eb77
#
_entry.id   6dc823837d484b989f00273a8002eb77
#
_cell.length_a   1.000
_cell.length_b   1.000
_cell.length_c   1.000
_cell.angle_alpha   90.00
_cell.angle_beta   90.00
_cell.angle_gamma   90.00
#
_symmetry.space_group_name_H-M   'P 1'
#
loop_
_entity.id
_entity.type
_entity.pdbx_description
1 polymer ?
#
loop_
_entity_poly.entity_id
_entity_poly.type
_entity_poly.pdbx_seq_one_letter_code
_entity_poly.pdbx_strand_id
1 'polypeptide(L)'
;TINDGSADRIYLGEVDGGTTYGLKIFDGTGTADNDRLVELGEGDNMIVGWQLTPGRFEFDDAGGSIALDAGNQQVSVFTGSINVSQPKVVMGKLPRVGGSSSDDRHGFAVFAGTDDANILDDKTYNVLITRDKAKLAGWDLVPGNIQSDNADGSVRLSSISQSLTIWTGSVNEAQPKLVL
;
A
#
# COMPACT_ATOMS: atom_id res chain seq x y z
N THR A 1 -3.20 39.54 3.14
CA THR A 1 -2.69 38.88 1.93
C THR A 1 -1.32 39.42 1.55
N ILE A 2 -0.54 38.60 0.89
CA ILE A 2 0.67 39.00 0.15
C ILE A 2 0.33 38.87 -1.32
N ASN A 3 0.45 39.98 -2.06
CA ASN A 3 0.06 40.10 -3.47
C ASN A 3 1.27 40.56 -4.29
N ASP A 4 1.42 40.06 -5.51
CA ASP A 4 2.52 40.43 -6.41
C ASP A 4 2.13 41.58 -7.40
N GLY A 5 0.97 42.19 -7.20
CA GLY A 5 0.41 43.22 -8.07
C GLY A 5 -0.59 42.69 -9.10
N SER A 6 -0.71 41.39 -9.27
CA SER A 6 -1.70 40.77 -10.20
C SER A 6 -2.61 39.76 -9.50
N ALA A 7 -2.11 39.04 -8.52
CA ALA A 7 -2.87 38.01 -7.80
C ALA A 7 -2.36 37.85 -6.35
N ASP A 8 -3.22 37.34 -5.48
CA ASP A 8 -2.82 36.95 -4.13
C ASP A 8 -1.92 35.73 -4.21
N ARG A 9 -0.78 35.78 -3.51
CA ARG A 9 0.21 34.70 -3.41
C ARG A 9 0.09 33.94 -2.11
N ILE A 10 -0.18 34.69 -1.04
CA ILE A 10 -0.37 34.14 0.29
C ILE A 10 -1.60 34.84 0.89
N TYR A 11 -2.55 34.07 1.31
CA TYR A 11 -3.74 34.53 1.99
C TYR A 11 -3.81 33.92 3.39
N LEU A 12 -3.94 34.74 4.39
CA LEU A 12 -4.21 34.33 5.78
C LEU A 12 -5.49 35.05 6.23
N GLY A 13 -6.51 34.30 6.56
CA GLY A 13 -7.82 34.84 6.94
C GLY A 13 -8.94 33.88 6.68
N GLU A 14 -10.12 34.42 6.39
CA GLU A 14 -11.32 33.64 6.04
C GLU A 14 -11.14 32.99 4.66
N VAL A 15 -11.22 31.65 4.59
CA VAL A 15 -10.87 30.88 3.37
C VAL A 15 -12.07 30.45 2.52
N ASP A 16 -13.29 30.39 3.08
CA ASP A 16 -14.47 29.84 2.40
C ASP A 16 -15.70 30.78 2.41
N GLY A 17 -15.50 32.08 2.61
CA GLY A 17 -16.57 33.09 2.50
C GLY A 17 -17.57 33.11 3.65
N GLY A 18 -17.17 32.72 4.86
CA GLY A 18 -18.12 32.83 5.97
C GLY A 18 -17.60 32.60 7.40
N THR A 19 -16.94 31.52 7.70
CA THR A 19 -16.57 31.19 9.09
C THR A 19 -15.25 30.47 9.25
N THR A 20 -14.67 29.96 8.17
CA THR A 20 -13.45 29.15 8.20
C THR A 20 -12.24 30.03 8.00
N TYR A 21 -11.31 30.00 8.96
CA TYR A 21 -10.04 30.74 8.88
C TYR A 21 -8.89 29.78 8.55
N GLY A 22 -7.98 30.24 7.70
CA GLY A 22 -6.86 29.40 7.30
C GLY A 22 -5.77 30.14 6.52
N LEU A 23 -4.88 29.34 5.94
CA LEU A 23 -3.80 29.77 5.08
C LEU A 23 -4.00 29.18 3.68
N LYS A 24 -3.94 30.04 2.65
CA LYS A 24 -3.81 29.62 1.24
C LYS A 24 -2.53 30.16 0.64
N ILE A 25 -1.83 29.31 -0.14
CA ILE A 25 -0.66 29.68 -0.93
C ILE A 25 -0.91 29.22 -2.36
N PHE A 26 -0.70 30.13 -3.32
CA PHE A 26 -0.93 29.88 -4.75
C PHE A 26 0.39 29.82 -5.52
N ASP A 27 0.42 29.08 -6.62
CA ASP A 27 1.59 28.88 -7.48
C ASP A 27 2.03 30.11 -8.28
N GLY A 28 1.11 31.08 -8.36
CA GLY A 28 1.40 32.34 -9.05
C GLY A 28 0.75 32.49 -10.41
N THR A 29 0.00 31.53 -10.87
CA THR A 29 -0.72 31.64 -12.14
C THR A 29 -2.14 32.20 -12.00
N GLY A 30 -2.72 32.09 -10.79
CA GLY A 30 -4.04 32.58 -10.49
C GLY A 30 -4.42 32.39 -9.02
N THR A 31 -5.72 32.41 -8.76
CA THR A 31 -6.33 32.16 -7.44
C THR A 31 -7.40 31.06 -7.50
N ALA A 32 -7.46 30.32 -8.61
CA ALA A 32 -8.36 29.20 -8.78
C ALA A 32 -7.89 27.99 -7.93
N ASP A 33 -8.76 27.03 -7.72
CA ASP A 33 -8.46 25.86 -6.89
C ASP A 33 -7.29 25.01 -7.39
N ASN A 34 -7.11 24.94 -8.73
CA ASN A 34 -6.01 24.23 -9.37
C ASN A 34 -4.66 24.96 -9.29
N ASP A 35 -4.66 26.25 -8.93
CA ASP A 35 -3.44 27.05 -8.76
C ASP A 35 -2.96 27.06 -7.30
N ARG A 36 -3.66 26.35 -6.43
CA ARG A 36 -3.45 26.32 -4.98
C ARG A 36 -2.39 25.28 -4.61
N LEU A 37 -1.32 25.73 -4.01
CA LEU A 37 -0.24 24.87 -3.51
C LEU A 37 -0.49 24.40 -2.08
N VAL A 38 -1.03 25.27 -1.24
CA VAL A 38 -1.31 24.96 0.17
C VAL A 38 -2.66 25.54 0.55
N GLU A 39 -3.43 24.73 1.25
CA GLU A 39 -4.60 25.19 2.01
C GLU A 39 -4.61 24.49 3.36
N LEU A 40 -4.68 25.25 4.43
CA LEU A 40 -4.80 24.78 5.81
C LEU A 40 -5.90 25.55 6.51
N GLY A 41 -6.93 24.86 7.02
CA GLY A 41 -8.09 25.48 7.67
C GLY A 41 -8.98 24.44 8.34
N GLU A 42 -10.21 24.78 8.63
CA GLU A 42 -11.21 23.85 9.20
C GLU A 42 -11.81 22.89 8.16
N GLY A 43 -11.63 23.15 6.88
CA GLY A 43 -12.13 22.31 5.80
C GLY A 43 -11.05 21.35 5.28
N ASP A 44 -10.92 21.32 3.97
CA ASP A 44 -9.91 20.51 3.30
C ASP A 44 -8.51 21.09 3.56
N ASN A 45 -7.65 20.31 4.15
CA ASN A 45 -6.26 20.66 4.31
C ASN A 45 -5.45 20.00 3.20
N MET A 46 -4.64 20.78 2.46
CA MET A 46 -3.95 20.31 1.27
C MET A 46 -2.56 20.91 1.14
N ILE A 47 -1.61 20.12 0.66
CA ILE A 47 -0.27 20.58 0.25
C ILE A 47 0.03 19.97 -1.13
N VAL A 48 0.13 20.83 -2.17
CA VAL A 48 0.47 20.42 -3.55
C VAL A 48 -0.41 19.26 -4.04
N GLY A 49 -1.73 19.38 -3.87
CA GLY A 49 -2.71 18.35 -4.25
C GLY A 49 -2.85 17.18 -3.26
N TRP A 50 -1.96 17.06 -2.26
CA TRP A 50 -2.11 16.06 -1.21
C TRP A 50 -3.04 16.57 -0.12
N GLN A 51 -3.99 15.75 0.29
CA GLN A 51 -4.91 16.04 1.38
C GLN A 51 -4.32 15.62 2.73
N LEU A 52 -4.53 16.47 3.75
CA LEU A 52 -4.21 16.17 5.14
C LEU A 52 -5.51 16.08 5.93
N THR A 53 -5.86 14.89 6.34
CA THR A 53 -6.97 14.62 7.25
C THR A 53 -6.42 14.11 8.59
N PRO A 54 -7.21 14.10 9.68
CA PRO A 54 -6.74 13.59 10.95
C PRO A 54 -6.20 12.16 10.82
N GLY A 55 -4.89 11.99 11.03
CA GLY A 55 -4.21 10.70 10.93
C GLY A 55 -3.89 10.22 9.51
N ARG A 56 -4.10 11.04 8.48
CA ARG A 56 -3.90 10.62 7.11
C ARG A 56 -3.31 11.72 6.23
N PHE A 57 -2.36 11.36 5.40
CA PHE A 57 -1.81 12.17 4.33
C PHE A 57 -1.95 11.39 3.04
N GLU A 58 -2.72 11.91 2.09
CA GLU A 58 -3.11 11.14 0.91
C GLU A 58 -3.22 12.00 -0.36
N PHE A 59 -2.96 11.35 -1.48
CA PHE A 59 -3.33 11.80 -2.82
C PHE A 59 -4.34 10.81 -3.36
N ASP A 60 -5.55 11.26 -3.68
CA ASP A 60 -6.64 10.41 -4.18
C ASP A 60 -7.08 10.85 -5.57
N ASP A 61 -6.88 9.99 -6.56
CA ASP A 61 -7.25 10.21 -7.96
C ASP A 61 -7.78 8.93 -8.60
N ALA A 62 -8.66 9.06 -9.58
CA ALA A 62 -9.24 7.93 -10.31
C ALA A 62 -8.21 7.08 -11.07
N GLY A 63 -7.07 7.66 -11.44
CA GLY A 63 -5.96 6.98 -12.12
C GLY A 63 -4.97 6.30 -11.18
N GLY A 64 -5.03 6.62 -9.89
CA GLY A 64 -4.16 6.00 -8.88
C GLY A 64 -3.97 6.88 -7.65
N SER A 65 -3.84 6.26 -6.51
CA SER A 65 -3.80 6.95 -5.23
C SER A 65 -2.71 6.42 -4.31
N ILE A 66 -2.27 7.27 -3.38
CA ILE A 66 -1.30 6.91 -2.34
C ILE A 66 -1.80 7.44 -1.01
N ALA A 67 -1.73 6.64 0.04
CA ALA A 67 -2.06 7.06 1.40
C ALA A 67 -0.98 6.66 2.40
N LEU A 68 -0.64 7.61 3.29
CA LEU A 68 0.03 7.34 4.55
C LEU A 68 -1.02 7.44 5.66
N ASP A 69 -1.37 6.32 6.26
CA ASP A 69 -2.48 6.20 7.21
C ASP A 69 -1.95 5.79 8.59
N ALA A 70 -1.92 6.74 9.52
CA ALA A 70 -1.46 6.47 10.88
C ALA A 70 -2.47 5.65 11.68
N GLY A 71 -3.77 5.77 11.39
CA GLY A 71 -4.83 5.00 12.06
C GLY A 71 -4.71 3.52 11.75
N ASN A 72 -4.43 3.19 10.48
CA ASN A 72 -4.19 1.82 10.03
C ASN A 72 -2.72 1.42 10.08
N GLN A 73 -1.80 2.33 10.43
CA GLN A 73 -0.35 2.08 10.44
C GLN A 73 0.18 1.57 9.10
N GLN A 74 -0.24 2.20 8.00
CA GLN A 74 0.01 1.74 6.64
C GLN A 74 0.52 2.85 5.73
N VAL A 75 1.33 2.44 4.74
CA VAL A 75 1.51 3.13 3.46
C VAL A 75 0.88 2.27 2.39
N SER A 76 -0.04 2.83 1.63
CA SER A 76 -0.81 2.08 0.62
C SER A 76 -0.79 2.77 -0.73
N VAL A 77 -0.67 1.98 -1.80
CA VAL A 77 -0.75 2.44 -3.20
C VAL A 77 -1.92 1.73 -3.87
N PHE A 78 -2.74 2.49 -4.56
CA PHE A 78 -3.96 2.04 -5.25
C PHE A 78 -3.83 2.30 -6.75
N THR A 79 -4.55 1.53 -7.57
CA THR A 79 -4.67 1.77 -9.02
C THR A 79 -5.92 2.56 -9.39
N GLY A 80 -6.54 3.20 -8.44
CA GLY A 80 -7.71 4.05 -8.56
C GLY A 80 -7.97 4.78 -7.25
N SER A 81 -9.14 5.38 -7.10
CA SER A 81 -9.52 6.11 -5.89
C SER A 81 -9.52 5.20 -4.65
N ILE A 82 -9.07 5.74 -3.52
CA ILE A 82 -8.96 5.05 -2.22
C ILE A 82 -10.31 4.50 -1.75
N ASN A 83 -11.39 5.21 -2.02
CA ASN A 83 -12.72 4.86 -1.53
C ASN A 83 -13.40 3.73 -2.33
N VAL A 84 -12.90 3.42 -3.52
CA VAL A 84 -13.52 2.42 -4.43
C VAL A 84 -12.55 1.33 -4.87
N SER A 85 -11.26 1.51 -4.63
CA SER A 85 -10.21 0.57 -5.04
C SER A 85 -9.60 -0.16 -3.84
N GLN A 86 -9.11 -1.38 -4.08
CA GLN A 86 -8.28 -2.07 -3.11
C GLN A 86 -6.80 -1.70 -3.30
N PRO A 87 -6.00 -1.61 -2.23
CA PRO A 87 -4.59 -1.32 -2.38
C PRO A 87 -3.89 -2.43 -3.15
N LYS A 88 -2.99 -2.06 -4.05
CA LYS A 88 -2.11 -3.00 -4.79
C LYS A 88 -0.79 -3.22 -4.07
N VAL A 89 -0.33 -2.24 -3.33
CA VAL A 89 0.86 -2.34 -2.48
C VAL A 89 0.50 -1.84 -1.09
N VAL A 90 0.90 -2.58 -0.08
CA VAL A 90 0.76 -2.18 1.32
C VAL A 90 2.09 -2.40 2.04
N MET A 91 2.53 -1.40 2.79
CA MET A 91 3.65 -1.48 3.72
C MET A 91 3.17 -1.03 5.10
N GLY A 92 3.46 -1.82 6.12
CA GLY A 92 3.00 -1.58 7.49
C GLY A 92 2.10 -2.69 8.00
N LYS A 93 1.01 -2.36 8.68
CA LYS A 93 0.04 -3.32 9.17
C LYS A 93 -0.73 -3.93 8.01
N LEU A 94 -0.56 -5.22 7.78
CA LEU A 94 -1.20 -5.93 6.68
C LEU A 94 -2.60 -6.38 7.10
N PRO A 95 -3.64 -6.05 6.32
CA PRO A 95 -4.98 -6.50 6.63
C PRO A 95 -5.05 -8.03 6.48
N ARG A 96 -5.48 -8.73 7.53
CA ARG A 96 -5.87 -10.16 7.57
C ARG A 96 -4.95 -11.18 6.87
N VAL A 97 -3.63 -11.05 6.98
CA VAL A 97 -2.73 -12.11 6.53
C VAL A 97 -2.84 -13.30 7.47
N GLY A 98 -3.43 -14.39 7.02
CA GLY A 98 -3.51 -15.63 7.80
C GLY A 98 -4.90 -16.01 8.33
N GLY A 99 -5.97 -15.33 7.91
CA GLY A 99 -7.36 -15.79 8.16
C GLY A 99 -7.91 -15.54 9.56
N SER A 100 -7.12 -15.00 10.49
CA SER A 100 -7.57 -14.62 11.83
C SER A 100 -7.60 -13.10 12.00
N SER A 101 -8.68 -12.57 12.52
CA SER A 101 -8.83 -11.14 12.81
C SER A 101 -7.91 -10.62 13.94
N SER A 102 -7.20 -11.51 14.60
CA SER A 102 -6.29 -11.20 15.71
C SER A 102 -4.81 -11.12 15.29
N ASP A 103 -4.46 -11.52 14.07
CA ASP A 103 -3.07 -11.51 13.57
C ASP A 103 -2.79 -10.23 12.77
N ASP A 104 -2.65 -9.12 13.46
CA ASP A 104 -2.14 -7.87 12.91
C ASP A 104 -0.65 -8.02 12.60
N ARG A 105 -0.31 -8.48 11.41
CA ARG A 105 1.07 -8.61 10.96
C ARG A 105 1.53 -7.35 10.26
N HIS A 106 2.75 -6.91 10.57
CA HIS A 106 3.42 -5.84 9.84
C HIS A 106 4.33 -6.44 8.78
N GLY A 107 4.38 -5.80 7.63
CA GLY A 107 5.20 -6.28 6.52
C GLY A 107 5.04 -5.47 5.25
N PHE A 108 5.37 -6.12 4.14
CA PHE A 108 5.22 -5.59 2.79
C PHE A 108 4.43 -6.61 1.96
N ALA A 109 3.42 -6.15 1.25
CA ALA A 109 2.63 -6.98 0.36
C ALA A 109 2.39 -6.29 -1.00
N VAL A 110 2.49 -7.07 -2.07
CA VAL A 110 2.02 -6.71 -3.42
C VAL A 110 0.93 -7.70 -3.80
N PHE A 111 -0.27 -7.20 -4.06
CA PHE A 111 -1.43 -8.03 -4.35
C PHE A 111 -1.54 -8.36 -5.85
N ALA A 112 -1.95 -9.58 -6.15
CA ALA A 112 -2.13 -10.08 -7.50
C ALA A 112 -3.49 -9.70 -8.06
N GLY A 113 -3.66 -8.47 -8.47
CA GLY A 113 -4.76 -8.12 -9.36
C GLY A 113 -6.15 -8.03 -8.77
N THR A 114 -7.20 -8.11 -9.23
CA THR A 114 -8.62 -7.83 -9.24
C THR A 114 -9.24 -7.27 -7.96
N ASP A 115 -10.21 -6.39 -8.14
CA ASP A 115 -10.95 -5.58 -7.17
C ASP A 115 -11.85 -6.38 -6.21
N ASP A 116 -11.49 -7.61 -5.89
CA ASP A 116 -12.28 -8.48 -5.05
C ASP A 116 -12.02 -8.18 -3.56
N ALA A 117 -13.07 -7.96 -2.81
CA ALA A 117 -13.04 -7.67 -1.37
C ALA A 117 -12.39 -8.78 -0.51
N ASN A 118 -12.05 -9.90 -1.11
CA ASN A 118 -11.39 -11.06 -0.51
C ASN A 118 -9.89 -11.15 -0.78
N ILE A 119 -9.23 -10.05 -1.09
CA ILE A 119 -7.77 -9.96 -1.36
C ILE A 119 -6.89 -10.50 -0.23
N LEU A 120 -7.48 -10.90 0.87
CA LEU A 120 -6.81 -11.23 2.12
C LEU A 120 -6.53 -12.72 2.30
N ASP A 121 -6.74 -13.52 1.27
CA ASP A 121 -6.35 -14.94 1.26
C ASP A 121 -4.87 -15.08 0.86
N ASP A 122 -4.18 -16.02 1.46
CA ASP A 122 -2.77 -16.38 1.20
C ASP A 122 -2.43 -16.62 -0.28
N LYS A 123 -3.44 -16.78 -1.13
CA LYS A 123 -3.30 -17.05 -2.57
C LYS A 123 -3.23 -15.81 -3.45
N THR A 124 -3.48 -14.64 -2.91
CA THR A 124 -3.62 -13.39 -3.68
C THR A 124 -2.40 -12.49 -3.66
N TYR A 125 -1.30 -12.92 -3.05
CA TYR A 125 -0.06 -12.15 -3.02
C TYR A 125 0.91 -12.54 -4.12
N ASN A 126 1.38 -11.58 -4.89
CA ASN A 126 2.59 -11.73 -5.70
C ASN A 126 3.85 -11.64 -4.86
N VAL A 127 3.82 -10.76 -3.86
CA VAL A 127 4.89 -10.62 -2.87
C VAL A 127 4.26 -10.49 -1.49
N LEU A 128 4.79 -11.23 -0.53
CA LEU A 128 4.45 -11.09 0.88
C LEU A 128 5.72 -11.24 1.71
N ILE A 129 6.05 -10.23 2.50
CA ILE A 129 7.18 -10.25 3.44
C ILE A 129 6.65 -9.80 4.79
N THR A 130 6.65 -10.68 5.76
CA THR A 130 6.34 -10.43 7.16
C THR A 130 7.45 -10.95 8.04
N ARG A 131 7.34 -10.80 9.35
CA ARG A 131 8.28 -11.40 10.31
C ARG A 131 8.42 -12.92 10.14
N ASP A 132 7.30 -13.60 9.91
CA ASP A 132 7.21 -15.07 10.00
C ASP A 132 7.06 -15.75 8.63
N LYS A 133 6.84 -14.98 7.57
CA LYS A 133 6.52 -15.50 6.25
C LYS A 133 7.08 -14.61 5.15
N ALA A 134 7.72 -15.20 4.17
CA ALA A 134 8.11 -14.52 2.95
C ALA A 134 7.70 -15.37 1.75
N LYS A 135 6.98 -14.74 0.80
CA LYS A 135 6.52 -15.36 -0.46
C LYS A 135 6.86 -14.47 -1.65
N LEU A 136 7.19 -15.08 -2.77
CA LEU A 136 7.39 -14.43 -4.05
C LEU A 136 6.74 -15.27 -5.15
N ALA A 137 5.71 -14.74 -5.80
CA ALA A 137 4.99 -15.41 -6.89
C ALA A 137 4.59 -16.88 -6.56
N GLY A 138 4.06 -17.10 -5.36
CA GLY A 138 3.66 -18.42 -4.87
C GLY A 138 4.78 -19.27 -4.25
N TRP A 139 6.05 -18.86 -4.36
CA TRP A 139 7.18 -19.53 -3.72
C TRP A 139 7.36 -19.05 -2.30
N ASP A 140 7.55 -19.99 -1.37
CA ASP A 140 7.93 -19.68 0.00
C ASP A 140 9.46 -19.48 0.09
N LEU A 141 9.84 -18.36 0.70
CA LEU A 141 11.23 -18.05 1.03
C LEU A 141 11.42 -18.35 2.53
N VAL A 142 12.06 -19.44 2.85
CA VAL A 142 12.36 -19.82 4.22
C VAL A 142 13.88 -19.84 4.43
N PRO A 143 14.39 -19.71 5.65
CA PRO A 143 15.83 -19.69 5.87
C PRO A 143 16.54 -20.86 5.19
N GLY A 144 17.42 -20.56 4.24
CA GLY A 144 18.19 -21.52 3.48
C GLY A 144 17.45 -22.25 2.36
N ASN A 145 16.18 -21.95 2.10
CA ASN A 145 15.43 -22.59 1.01
C ASN A 145 14.54 -21.61 0.25
N ILE A 146 14.36 -21.90 -1.03
CA ILE A 146 13.29 -21.37 -1.88
C ILE A 146 12.46 -22.58 -2.32
N GLN A 147 11.16 -22.57 -2.03
CA GLN A 147 10.32 -23.73 -2.32
C GLN A 147 8.92 -23.37 -2.76
N SER A 148 8.38 -24.20 -3.66
CA SER A 148 6.94 -24.29 -3.93
C SER A 148 6.46 -25.61 -3.35
N ASP A 149 5.46 -25.56 -2.46
CA ASP A 149 4.93 -26.73 -1.76
C ASP A 149 3.42 -26.85 -1.97
N ASN A 150 3.00 -27.85 -2.72
CA ASN A 150 1.59 -28.15 -2.92
C ASN A 150 1.35 -29.65 -3.11
N ALA A 151 0.06 -30.07 -3.03
CA ALA A 151 -0.32 -31.47 -3.07
C ALA A 151 -0.02 -32.17 -4.43
N ASP A 152 0.03 -31.39 -5.52
CA ASP A 152 0.22 -31.94 -6.87
C ASP A 152 1.70 -32.04 -7.27
N GLY A 153 2.57 -31.36 -6.54
CA GLY A 153 4.00 -31.42 -6.78
C GLY A 153 4.74 -30.24 -6.14
N SER A 154 5.96 -30.49 -5.73
CA SER A 154 6.78 -29.52 -5.01
C SER A 154 8.19 -29.45 -5.54
N VAL A 155 8.82 -28.28 -5.44
CA VAL A 155 10.21 -28.03 -5.81
C VAL A 155 10.87 -27.25 -4.69
N ARG A 156 12.08 -27.64 -4.31
CA ARG A 156 12.91 -26.93 -3.33
C ARG A 156 14.35 -26.78 -3.81
N LEU A 157 14.83 -25.55 -3.77
CA LEU A 157 16.25 -25.20 -3.81
C LEU A 157 16.73 -25.00 -2.38
N SER A 158 17.73 -25.75 -1.95
CA SER A 158 18.28 -25.66 -0.60
C SER A 158 19.76 -25.26 -0.62
N SER A 159 20.08 -24.15 0.02
CA SER A 159 21.46 -23.75 0.26
C SER A 159 22.11 -24.54 1.42
N ILE A 160 21.29 -25.08 2.31
CA ILE A 160 21.76 -25.87 3.46
C ILE A 160 22.27 -27.23 2.99
N SER A 161 21.46 -27.95 2.19
CA SER A 161 21.83 -29.25 1.62
C SER A 161 22.51 -29.16 0.25
N GLN A 162 22.64 -27.94 -0.29
CA GLN A 162 23.21 -27.68 -1.62
C GLN A 162 22.56 -28.56 -2.70
N SER A 163 21.22 -28.59 -2.71
CA SER A 163 20.45 -29.50 -3.55
C SER A 163 19.25 -28.85 -4.19
N LEU A 164 18.87 -29.34 -5.36
CA LEU A 164 17.55 -29.17 -5.98
C LEU A 164 16.77 -30.48 -5.80
N THR A 165 15.59 -30.40 -5.20
CA THR A 165 14.74 -31.55 -4.94
C THR A 165 13.36 -31.34 -5.53
N ILE A 166 12.82 -32.37 -6.20
CA ILE A 166 11.48 -32.37 -6.81
C ILE A 166 10.66 -33.53 -6.23
N TRP A 167 9.42 -33.24 -5.87
CA TRP A 167 8.42 -34.21 -5.38
C TRP A 167 7.19 -34.23 -6.29
N THR A 168 6.44 -35.31 -6.28
CA THR A 168 5.12 -35.45 -6.92
C THR A 168 3.99 -35.14 -5.95
N GLY A 169 4.23 -34.53 -4.83
CA GLY A 169 3.31 -34.13 -3.79
C GLY A 169 3.99 -33.15 -2.85
N SER A 170 3.42 -32.94 -1.67
CA SER A 170 3.98 -32.02 -0.67
C SER A 170 5.38 -32.40 -0.22
N VAL A 171 6.21 -31.41 0.08
CA VAL A 171 7.60 -31.55 0.59
C VAL A 171 7.68 -32.46 1.82
N ASN A 172 6.69 -32.45 2.68
CA ASN A 172 6.68 -33.18 3.94
C ASN A 172 6.00 -34.56 3.86
N GLU A 173 5.26 -34.84 2.78
CA GLU A 173 4.41 -36.03 2.70
C GLU A 173 4.83 -37.00 1.58
N ALA A 174 5.57 -36.52 0.60
CA ALA A 174 5.97 -37.32 -0.56
C ALA A 174 7.46 -37.67 -0.55
N GLN A 175 7.79 -38.80 -1.15
CA GLN A 175 9.19 -39.15 -1.42
C GLN A 175 9.71 -38.31 -2.60
N PRO A 176 10.94 -37.77 -2.52
CA PRO A 176 11.52 -37.04 -3.64
C PRO A 176 11.68 -37.94 -4.86
N LYS A 177 11.37 -37.40 -6.04
CA LYS A 177 11.57 -38.09 -7.33
C LYS A 177 12.92 -37.77 -7.96
N LEU A 178 13.46 -36.60 -7.64
CA LEU A 178 14.76 -36.14 -8.12
C LEU A 178 15.48 -35.38 -7.01
N VAL A 179 16.70 -35.67 -6.83
CA VAL A 179 17.65 -34.94 -5.97
C VAL A 179 18.92 -34.73 -6.77
N LEU A 180 19.33 -33.47 -6.93
CA LEU A 180 20.56 -33.05 -7.61
C LEU A 180 21.47 -32.32 -6.64
#